data_f36fb8fbf13e16b64cfd3ac476d00293
#
_entry.id   f36fb8fbf13e16b64cfd3ac476d00293
#
_cell.length_a   1.000
_cell.length_b   1.000
_cell.length_c   1.000
_cell.angle_alpha   90.00
_cell.angle_beta   90.00
_cell.angle_gamma   90.00
#
_symmetry.space_group_name_H-M   'P 1'
#
loop_
_entity.id
_entity.type
_entity.pdbx_description
1 polymer ?
#
loop_
_entity_poly.entity_id
_entity_poly.type
_entity_poly.pdbx_seq_one_letter_code
_entity_poly.pdbx_strand_id
1 'polypeptide(L)'
;MAEFAAHTVKSFDEDIAQLRAVITRMGGLCESQIAESVDALMSRNAEAAQIIIENDKRLDALEAEAEALAVRIIALRAPLADDLREIVSALKIAGVLERIGDYAKNIAKRSAVIAQSQPVGPAVIIPEMARLVVEIIRDTLDAFVDRDPVKALALLQR
;
A
#
# COMPACT_ATOMS: atom_id res chain seq x y z
N MET A 1 10.65 -20.93 33.65
CA MET A 1 9.35 -20.34 33.23
C MET A 1 9.46 -18.92 32.71
N ALA A 2 10.27 -18.03 33.33
CA ALA A 2 10.47 -16.66 32.84
C ALA A 2 11.15 -16.56 31.46
N GLU A 3 12.09 -17.45 31.20
CA GLU A 3 12.84 -17.48 29.91
C GLU A 3 11.95 -17.92 28.72
N PHE A 4 11.01 -18.83 28.94
CA PHE A 4 10.03 -19.25 27.93
C PHE A 4 9.04 -18.13 27.60
N ALA A 5 8.58 -17.35 28.59
CA ALA A 5 7.69 -16.21 28.39
C ALA A 5 8.39 -15.08 27.62
N ALA A 6 9.64 -14.78 27.94
CA ALA A 6 10.44 -13.76 27.22
C ALA A 6 10.69 -14.15 25.75
N HIS A 7 10.93 -15.44 25.47
CA HIS A 7 11.09 -15.93 24.09
C HIS A 7 9.78 -15.83 23.27
N THR A 8 8.64 -16.08 23.89
CA THR A 8 7.33 -16.01 23.22
C THR A 8 6.94 -14.57 22.88
N VAL A 9 7.19 -13.63 23.80
CA VAL A 9 6.93 -12.19 23.57
C VAL A 9 7.83 -11.66 22.45
N LYS A 10 9.14 -11.95 22.48
CA LYS A 10 10.07 -11.49 21.46
C LYS A 10 9.70 -12.00 20.06
N SER A 11 9.31 -13.27 19.93
CA SER A 11 8.90 -13.82 18.65
C SER A 11 7.56 -13.27 18.14
N PHE A 12 6.67 -12.84 19.02
CA PHE A 12 5.44 -12.13 18.64
C PHE A 12 5.75 -10.74 18.08
N ASP A 13 6.61 -9.98 18.76
CA ASP A 13 7.04 -8.66 18.31
C ASP A 13 7.74 -8.72 16.95
N GLU A 14 8.55 -9.75 16.70
CA GLU A 14 9.19 -10.00 15.42
C GLU A 14 8.17 -10.31 14.31
N ASP A 15 7.14 -11.14 14.59
CA ASP A 15 6.07 -11.46 13.65
C ASP A 15 5.25 -10.18 13.28
N ILE A 16 4.92 -9.33 14.25
CA ILE A 16 4.22 -8.05 14.03
C ILE A 16 5.10 -7.07 13.25
N ALA A 17 6.39 -6.97 13.57
CA ALA A 17 7.32 -6.12 12.83
C ALA A 17 7.43 -6.57 11.36
N GLN A 18 7.42 -7.87 11.09
CA GLN A 18 7.41 -8.41 9.74
C GLN A 18 6.14 -8.03 8.99
N LEU A 19 4.97 -8.14 9.62
CA LEU A 19 3.69 -7.73 9.01
C LEU A 19 3.68 -6.23 8.66
N ARG A 20 4.14 -5.37 9.57
CA ARG A 20 4.29 -3.93 9.29
C ARG A 20 5.24 -3.66 8.13
N ALA A 21 6.37 -4.38 8.07
CA ALA A 21 7.33 -4.24 6.98
C ALA A 21 6.72 -4.61 5.61
N VAL A 22 5.86 -5.63 5.54
CA VAL A 22 5.12 -5.97 4.32
C VAL A 22 4.19 -4.82 3.93
N ILE A 23 3.39 -4.29 4.86
CA ILE A 23 2.48 -3.16 4.61
C ILE A 23 3.26 -1.92 4.12
N THR A 24 4.40 -1.61 4.75
CA THR A 24 5.26 -0.48 4.32
C THR A 24 5.80 -0.69 2.90
N ARG A 25 6.22 -1.91 2.54
CA ARG A 25 6.65 -2.23 1.17
C ARG A 25 5.51 -2.08 0.16
N MET A 26 4.30 -2.52 0.51
CA MET A 26 3.11 -2.31 -0.32
C MET A 26 2.86 -0.82 -0.56
N GLY A 27 2.94 -0.01 0.49
CA GLY A 27 2.77 1.43 0.40
C GLY A 27 3.76 2.10 -0.54
N GLY A 28 5.05 1.83 -0.38
CA GLY A 28 6.08 2.36 -1.28
C GLY A 28 5.87 1.95 -2.74
N LEU A 29 5.38 0.72 -2.98
CA LEU A 29 5.05 0.26 -4.32
C LEU A 29 3.81 0.99 -4.89
N CYS A 30 2.77 1.22 -4.08
CA CYS A 30 1.61 2.01 -4.48
C CYS A 30 1.97 3.46 -4.82
N GLU A 31 2.78 4.11 -3.98
CA GLU A 31 3.26 5.47 -4.25
C GLU A 31 3.96 5.56 -5.61
N SER A 32 4.87 4.62 -5.88
CA SER A 32 5.60 4.54 -7.15
C SER A 32 4.65 4.30 -8.33
N GLN A 33 3.76 3.32 -8.22
CA GLN A 33 2.82 2.98 -9.31
C GLN A 33 1.86 4.13 -9.64
N ILE A 34 1.36 4.86 -8.64
CA ILE A 34 0.51 6.04 -8.87
C ILE A 34 1.31 7.12 -9.62
N ALA A 35 2.50 7.49 -9.12
CA ALA A 35 3.33 8.52 -9.74
C ALA A 35 3.70 8.14 -11.18
N GLU A 36 4.23 6.93 -11.38
CA GLU A 36 4.66 6.43 -12.69
C GLU A 36 3.49 6.31 -13.68
N SER A 37 2.29 5.91 -13.23
CA SER A 37 1.11 5.79 -14.10
C SER A 37 0.64 7.14 -14.62
N VAL A 38 0.71 8.18 -13.78
CA VAL A 38 0.38 9.54 -14.17
C VAL A 38 1.47 10.13 -15.07
N ASP A 39 2.75 9.86 -14.79
CA ASP A 39 3.85 10.27 -15.67
C ASP A 39 3.75 9.62 -17.05
N ALA A 40 3.43 8.32 -17.13
CA ALA A 40 3.19 7.63 -18.39
C ALA A 40 1.99 8.21 -19.16
N LEU A 41 0.94 8.62 -18.44
CA LEU A 41 -0.23 9.29 -19.02
C LEU A 41 0.14 10.66 -19.60
N MET A 42 0.85 11.48 -18.83
CA MET A 42 1.23 12.84 -19.23
C MET A 42 2.24 12.86 -20.36
N SER A 43 3.23 11.96 -20.33
CA SER A 43 4.23 11.78 -21.39
C SER A 43 3.74 10.97 -22.58
N ARG A 44 2.55 10.36 -22.48
CA ARG A 44 1.98 9.47 -23.51
C ARG A 44 2.88 8.29 -23.84
N ASN A 45 3.58 7.76 -22.85
CA ASN A 45 4.55 6.70 -23.01
C ASN A 45 3.88 5.32 -22.79
N ALA A 46 3.54 4.66 -23.89
CA ALA A 46 2.89 3.34 -23.86
C ALA A 46 3.81 2.22 -23.32
N GLU A 47 5.13 2.35 -23.50
CA GLU A 47 6.10 1.38 -22.99
C GLU A 47 6.19 1.46 -21.45
N ALA A 48 6.31 2.66 -20.90
CA ALA A 48 6.26 2.88 -19.46
C ALA A 48 4.93 2.36 -18.85
N ALA A 49 3.81 2.62 -19.51
CA ALA A 49 2.51 2.12 -19.09
C ALA A 49 2.47 0.58 -19.03
N GLN A 50 3.08 -0.11 -20.00
CA GLN A 50 3.13 -1.57 -20.02
C GLN A 50 3.93 -2.14 -18.82
N ILE A 51 5.04 -1.51 -18.47
CA ILE A 51 5.86 -1.90 -17.31
C ILE A 51 5.05 -1.81 -16.01
N ILE A 52 4.25 -0.76 -15.85
CA ILE A 52 3.41 -0.59 -14.66
C ILE A 52 2.35 -1.69 -14.57
N ILE A 53 1.71 -2.03 -15.68
CA ILE A 53 0.72 -3.11 -15.76
C ILE A 53 1.33 -4.45 -15.34
N GLU A 54 2.58 -4.73 -15.73
CA GLU A 54 3.27 -5.97 -15.41
C GLU A 54 3.74 -6.02 -13.94
N ASN A 55 4.11 -4.87 -13.39
CA ASN A 55 4.57 -4.75 -11.99
C ASN A 55 3.45 -4.91 -10.96
N ASP A 56 2.20 -4.79 -11.34
CA ASP A 56 1.04 -4.94 -10.46
C ASP A 56 1.03 -6.27 -9.70
N LYS A 57 1.45 -7.37 -10.35
CA LYS A 57 1.60 -8.69 -9.74
C LYS A 57 2.47 -8.72 -8.48
N ARG A 58 3.35 -7.73 -8.32
CA ARG A 58 4.20 -7.62 -7.13
C ARG A 58 3.40 -7.15 -5.92
N LEU A 59 2.39 -6.31 -6.15
CA LEU A 59 1.50 -5.84 -5.11
C LEU A 59 0.55 -6.95 -4.67
N ASP A 60 -0.02 -7.72 -5.63
CA ASP A 60 -0.83 -8.90 -5.35
C ASP A 60 -0.07 -9.92 -4.50
N ALA A 61 1.22 -10.15 -4.81
CA ALA A 61 2.06 -11.07 -4.06
C ALA A 61 2.32 -10.58 -2.62
N LEU A 62 2.49 -9.27 -2.42
CA LEU A 62 2.66 -8.68 -1.09
C LEU A 62 1.36 -8.73 -0.27
N GLU A 63 0.20 -8.54 -0.90
CA GLU A 63 -1.09 -8.72 -0.24
C GLU A 63 -1.24 -10.16 0.27
N ALA A 64 -1.00 -11.15 -0.58
CA ALA A 64 -1.03 -12.56 -0.19
C ALA A 64 -0.02 -12.89 0.93
N GLU A 65 1.19 -12.27 0.92
CA GLU A 65 2.19 -12.39 1.99
C GLU A 65 1.63 -11.83 3.31
N ALA A 66 1.00 -10.64 3.27
CA ALA A 66 0.41 -10.01 4.45
C ALA A 66 -0.72 -10.85 5.05
N GLU A 67 -1.60 -11.39 4.19
CA GLU A 67 -2.69 -12.29 4.62
C GLU A 67 -2.16 -13.55 5.28
N ALA A 68 -1.19 -14.22 4.66
CA ALA A 68 -0.58 -15.43 5.20
C ALA A 68 0.11 -15.18 6.55
N LEU A 69 0.82 -14.06 6.69
CA LEU A 69 1.44 -13.66 7.96
C LEU A 69 0.40 -13.38 9.03
N ALA A 70 -0.64 -12.61 8.73
CA ALA A 70 -1.69 -12.27 9.68
C ALA A 70 -2.41 -13.55 10.19
N VAL A 71 -2.80 -14.45 9.30
CA VAL A 71 -3.42 -15.73 9.66
C VAL A 71 -2.49 -16.57 10.53
N ARG A 72 -1.20 -16.65 10.18
CA ARG A 72 -0.19 -17.36 10.97
C ARG A 72 -0.04 -16.78 12.37
N ILE A 73 0.03 -15.46 12.50
CA ILE A 73 0.16 -14.78 13.80
C ILE A 73 -1.08 -15.08 14.67
N ILE A 74 -2.28 -14.94 14.11
CA ILE A 74 -3.52 -15.23 14.85
C ILE A 74 -3.55 -16.67 15.32
N ALA A 75 -3.22 -17.62 14.44
CA ALA A 75 -3.29 -19.05 14.75
C ALA A 75 -2.24 -19.50 15.79
N LEU A 76 -1.03 -18.94 15.76
CA LEU A 76 0.07 -19.39 16.62
C LEU A 76 0.19 -18.62 17.93
N ARG A 77 -0.26 -17.35 17.96
CA ARG A 77 -0.04 -16.45 19.09
C ARG A 77 -1.29 -16.12 19.89
N ALA A 78 -2.49 -16.37 19.33
CA ALA A 78 -3.78 -16.01 19.92
C ALA A 78 -3.79 -14.57 20.46
N PRO A 79 -3.48 -13.55 19.64
CA PRO A 79 -3.35 -12.16 20.06
C PRO A 79 -4.66 -11.65 20.64
N LEU A 80 -4.58 -10.75 21.63
CA LEU A 80 -5.75 -10.20 22.33
C LEU A 80 -5.82 -8.69 22.14
N ALA A 81 -7.02 -8.15 22.27
CA ALA A 81 -7.32 -6.72 22.31
C ALA A 81 -6.60 -5.92 21.22
N ASP A 82 -5.63 -5.08 21.59
CA ASP A 82 -4.99 -4.13 20.69
C ASP A 82 -4.08 -4.81 19.67
N ASP A 83 -3.43 -5.91 20.04
CA ASP A 83 -2.60 -6.69 19.10
C ASP A 83 -3.45 -7.31 17.99
N LEU A 84 -4.61 -7.88 18.33
CA LEU A 84 -5.55 -8.39 17.33
C LEU A 84 -6.09 -7.28 16.42
N ARG A 85 -6.40 -6.11 17.00
CA ARG A 85 -6.87 -4.94 16.23
C ARG A 85 -5.82 -4.47 15.24
N GLU A 86 -4.55 -4.46 15.64
CA GLU A 86 -3.44 -4.09 14.76
C GLU A 86 -3.35 -5.03 13.55
N ILE A 87 -3.39 -6.34 13.79
CA ILE A 87 -3.33 -7.35 12.70
C ILE A 87 -4.51 -7.18 11.74
N VAL A 88 -5.73 -7.01 12.28
CA VAL A 88 -6.92 -6.78 11.45
C VAL A 88 -6.84 -5.46 10.68
N SER A 89 -6.25 -4.42 11.27
CA SER A 89 -6.02 -3.14 10.60
C SER A 89 -5.01 -3.29 9.47
N ALA A 90 -3.92 -4.03 9.69
CA ALA A 90 -2.92 -4.33 8.65
C ALA A 90 -3.56 -5.04 7.45
N LEU A 91 -4.40 -6.05 7.67
CA LEU A 91 -5.14 -6.74 6.61
C LEU A 91 -6.04 -5.80 5.79
N LYS A 92 -6.76 -4.91 6.49
CA LYS A 92 -7.61 -3.92 5.80
C LYS A 92 -6.79 -2.93 4.98
N ILE A 93 -5.64 -2.49 5.51
CA ILE A 93 -4.72 -1.60 4.80
C ILE A 93 -4.16 -2.31 3.57
N ALA A 94 -3.75 -3.58 3.67
CA ALA A 94 -3.25 -4.36 2.54
C ALA A 94 -4.25 -4.40 1.38
N GLY A 95 -5.51 -4.77 1.64
CA GLY A 95 -6.54 -4.80 0.60
C GLY A 95 -6.88 -3.41 0.01
N VAL A 96 -6.74 -2.32 0.80
CA VAL A 96 -6.90 -0.95 0.27
C VAL A 96 -5.72 -0.57 -0.61
N LEU A 97 -4.49 -0.93 -0.23
CA LEU A 97 -3.28 -0.66 -1.02
C LEU A 97 -3.30 -1.43 -2.35
N GLU A 98 -3.71 -2.71 -2.35
CA GLU A 98 -3.91 -3.48 -3.59
C GLU A 98 -4.90 -2.76 -4.52
N ARG A 99 -6.04 -2.34 -3.98
CA ARG A 99 -7.04 -1.61 -4.76
C ARG A 99 -6.53 -0.27 -5.32
N ILE A 100 -5.66 0.43 -4.59
CA ILE A 100 -5.00 1.64 -5.09
C ILE A 100 -4.04 1.29 -6.24
N GLY A 101 -3.29 0.19 -6.13
CA GLY A 101 -2.46 -0.34 -7.20
C GLY A 101 -3.26 -0.68 -8.46
N ASP A 102 -4.43 -1.31 -8.30
CA ASP A 102 -5.35 -1.56 -9.40
C ASP A 102 -5.81 -0.27 -10.11
N TYR A 103 -6.01 0.82 -9.36
CA TYR A 103 -6.29 2.12 -9.98
C TYR A 103 -5.09 2.64 -10.78
N ALA A 104 -3.86 2.54 -10.27
CA ALA A 104 -2.66 2.91 -11.00
C ALA A 104 -2.50 2.11 -12.30
N LYS A 105 -2.70 0.79 -12.24
CA LYS A 105 -2.75 -0.11 -13.40
C LYS A 105 -3.83 0.29 -14.41
N ASN A 106 -5.01 0.70 -13.94
CA ASN A 106 -6.08 1.16 -14.82
C ASN A 106 -5.76 2.50 -15.48
N ILE A 107 -5.07 3.41 -14.79
CA ILE A 107 -4.53 4.64 -15.38
C ILE A 107 -3.51 4.28 -16.47
N ALA A 108 -2.58 3.38 -16.19
CA ALA A 108 -1.58 2.92 -17.16
C ALA A 108 -2.20 2.29 -18.41
N LYS A 109 -3.21 1.42 -18.25
CA LYS A 109 -3.95 0.84 -19.40
C LYS A 109 -4.59 1.91 -20.27
N ARG A 110 -5.18 2.94 -19.68
CA ARG A 110 -5.79 4.06 -20.42
C ARG A 110 -4.74 4.95 -21.07
N SER A 111 -3.59 5.14 -20.41
CA SER A 111 -2.44 5.86 -20.97
C SER A 111 -1.97 5.22 -22.29
N ALA A 112 -1.83 3.91 -22.33
CA ALA A 112 -1.44 3.19 -23.53
C ALA A 112 -2.41 3.40 -24.71
N VAL A 113 -3.73 3.50 -24.43
CA VAL A 113 -4.75 3.79 -25.46
C VAL A 113 -4.70 5.25 -25.90
N ILE A 114 -4.60 6.18 -24.95
CA ILE A 114 -4.57 7.63 -25.21
C ILE A 114 -3.30 8.01 -25.99
N ALA A 115 -2.19 7.32 -25.78
CA ALA A 115 -0.95 7.55 -26.51
C ALA A 115 -1.13 7.44 -28.04
N GLN A 116 -2.10 6.64 -28.50
CA GLN A 116 -2.42 6.44 -29.92
C GLN A 116 -3.47 7.42 -30.47
N SER A 117 -4.08 8.24 -29.60
CA SER A 117 -5.16 9.16 -29.95
C SER A 117 -4.64 10.60 -30.17
N GLN A 118 -5.48 11.51 -30.67
CA GLN A 118 -5.15 12.93 -30.73
C GLN A 118 -4.94 13.49 -29.30
N PRO A 119 -4.05 14.51 -29.13
CA PRO A 119 -3.85 15.14 -27.83
C PRO A 119 -5.16 15.66 -27.24
N VAL A 120 -5.49 15.23 -26.05
CA VAL A 120 -6.57 15.83 -25.25
C VAL A 120 -6.02 17.10 -24.60
N GLY A 121 -6.86 18.12 -24.44
CA GLY A 121 -6.46 19.39 -23.83
C GLY A 121 -5.79 19.19 -22.45
N PRO A 122 -5.16 20.24 -21.91
CA PRO A 122 -4.25 20.11 -20.78
C PRO A 122 -4.92 19.49 -19.54
N ALA A 123 -4.49 18.30 -19.19
CA ALA A 123 -4.90 17.60 -17.97
C ALA A 123 -4.00 18.03 -16.78
N VAL A 124 -3.76 19.33 -16.62
CA VAL A 124 -2.79 19.91 -15.67
C VAL A 124 -3.10 19.55 -14.23
N ILE A 125 -4.35 19.23 -13.90
CA ILE A 125 -4.76 18.90 -12.55
C ILE A 125 -4.38 17.46 -12.14
N ILE A 126 -4.19 16.55 -13.09
CA ILE A 126 -3.96 15.11 -12.79
C ILE A 126 -2.65 14.89 -12.01
N PRO A 127 -1.51 15.49 -12.38
CA PRO A 127 -0.27 15.36 -11.61
C PRO A 127 -0.42 15.86 -10.17
N GLU A 128 -1.13 16.96 -9.96
CA GLU A 128 -1.36 17.49 -8.63
C GLU A 128 -2.24 16.58 -7.79
N MET A 129 -3.29 16.00 -8.39
CA MET A 129 -4.11 14.97 -7.71
C MET A 129 -3.28 13.76 -7.32
N ALA A 130 -2.39 13.28 -8.21
CA ALA A 130 -1.50 12.16 -7.92
C ALA A 130 -0.55 12.48 -6.75
N ARG A 131 0.04 13.68 -6.74
CA ARG A 131 0.91 14.13 -5.66
C ARG A 131 0.19 14.12 -4.32
N LEU A 132 -1.04 14.64 -4.25
CA LEU A 132 -1.85 14.63 -3.03
C LEU A 132 -2.21 13.21 -2.58
N VAL A 133 -2.54 12.32 -3.51
CA VAL A 133 -2.83 10.91 -3.19
C VAL A 133 -1.59 10.23 -2.61
N VAL A 134 -0.42 10.41 -3.21
CA VAL A 134 0.85 9.86 -2.71
C VAL A 134 1.15 10.37 -1.30
N GLU A 135 0.97 11.66 -1.03
CA GLU A 135 1.14 12.24 0.31
C GLU A 135 0.18 11.62 1.34
N ILE A 136 -1.10 11.45 0.98
CA ILE A 136 -2.10 10.83 1.87
C ILE A 136 -1.74 9.37 2.18
N ILE A 137 -1.31 8.61 1.18
CA ILE A 137 -0.86 7.21 1.38
C ILE A 137 0.30 7.18 2.38
N ARG A 138 1.33 7.99 2.16
CA ARG A 138 2.51 8.07 3.01
C ARG A 138 2.15 8.44 4.45
N ASP A 139 1.40 9.53 4.63
CA ASP A 139 1.01 10.02 5.94
C ASP A 139 0.13 8.99 6.69
N THR A 140 -0.72 8.25 5.96
CA THR A 140 -1.56 7.18 6.53
C THR A 140 -0.72 6.01 7.03
N LEU A 141 0.28 5.61 6.23
CA LEU A 141 1.17 4.51 6.61
C LEU A 141 2.08 4.89 7.77
N ASP A 142 2.58 6.12 7.79
CA ASP A 142 3.33 6.64 8.95
C ASP A 142 2.47 6.60 10.22
N ALA A 143 1.22 7.08 10.15
CA ALA A 143 0.31 7.04 11.29
C ALA A 143 0.05 5.59 11.78
N PHE A 144 -0.03 4.63 10.86
CA PHE A 144 -0.18 3.21 11.18
C PHE A 144 1.08 2.64 11.85
N VAL A 145 2.26 2.89 11.28
CA VAL A 145 3.55 2.39 11.80
C VAL A 145 3.85 2.98 13.18
N ASP A 146 3.61 4.29 13.34
CA ASP A 146 3.83 5.04 14.59
C ASP A 146 2.74 4.77 15.64
N ARG A 147 1.66 4.08 15.28
CA ARG A 147 0.45 3.88 16.12
C ARG A 147 -0.12 5.21 16.62
N ASP A 148 -0.12 6.23 15.74
CA ASP A 148 -0.58 7.59 16.09
C ASP A 148 -2.03 7.84 15.65
N PRO A 149 -3.02 7.68 16.56
CA PRO A 149 -4.42 7.91 16.24
C PRO A 149 -4.74 9.39 16.00
N VAL A 150 -3.96 10.31 16.54
CA VAL A 150 -4.17 11.76 16.35
C VAL A 150 -3.80 12.14 14.91
N LYS A 151 -2.64 11.66 14.43
CA LYS A 151 -2.23 11.80 13.03
C LYS A 151 -3.26 11.17 12.09
N ALA A 152 -3.71 9.94 12.38
CA ALA A 152 -4.71 9.26 11.57
C ALA A 152 -6.04 10.03 11.48
N LEU A 153 -6.54 10.59 12.60
CA LEU A 153 -7.77 11.39 12.60
C LEU A 153 -7.62 12.71 11.84
N ALA A 154 -6.44 13.35 11.89
CA ALA A 154 -6.19 14.60 11.17
C ALA A 154 -6.25 14.39 9.64
N LEU A 155 -5.89 13.21 9.14
CA LEU A 155 -5.96 12.88 7.72
C LEU A 155 -7.39 12.80 7.17
N LEU A 156 -8.39 12.51 8.00
CA LEU A 156 -9.81 12.49 7.60
C LEU A 156 -10.36 13.88 7.25
N GLN A 157 -9.63 14.95 7.56
CA GLN A 157 -10.02 16.33 7.26
C GLN A 157 -9.39 16.87 5.96
N ARG A 158 -8.56 16.09 5.30
CA ARG A 158 -7.92 16.41 4.01
C ARG A 158 -8.75 15.93 2.85
#